data_77e76a6d05bab9295e90c57728f09a2f
#
_entry.id   77e76a6d05bab9295e90c57728f09a2f
#
_cell.length_a   1.000
_cell.length_b   1.000
_cell.length_c   1.000
_cell.angle_alpha   90.00
_cell.angle_beta   90.00
_cell.angle_gamma   90.00
#
_symmetry.space_group_name_H-M   'P 1'
#
loop_
_entity.id
_entity.type
_entity.pdbx_description
1 polymer ?
#
loop_
_entity_poly.entity_id
_entity_poly.type
_entity_poly.pdbx_seq_one_letter_code
_entity_poly.pdbx_strand_id
1 'polypeptide(L)'
;MAKKQLDICIIDDEVVVCKRLQQYLGKAKHNVETFVDSTTALKGLDERKFDVVVTDIRMDNIDGMEVLNHIIKKGDDTKVIMITGYATIEIAREAEAKGAYDFISKPFRPQDLQEVIDRAAKDID
;
A
#
# COMPACT_ATOMS: atom_id res chain seq x y z
N MET A 1 10.38 -21.23 -10.00
CA MET A 1 9.56 -20.30 -10.80
C MET A 1 9.91 -18.85 -10.45
N ALA A 2 9.95 -18.02 -11.47
CA ALA A 2 10.18 -16.61 -11.24
C ALA A 2 9.00 -15.98 -10.50
N LYS A 3 9.30 -15.10 -9.56
CA LYS A 3 8.26 -14.34 -8.86
C LYS A 3 7.64 -13.34 -9.82
N LYS A 4 6.35 -13.09 -9.63
CA LYS A 4 5.65 -12.06 -10.39
C LYS A 4 6.26 -10.70 -10.13
N GLN A 5 6.49 -9.94 -11.20
CA GLN A 5 6.87 -8.53 -11.09
C GLN A 5 5.60 -7.71 -10.96
N LEU A 6 5.50 -6.95 -9.90
CA LEU A 6 4.31 -6.16 -9.60
C LEU A 6 4.57 -4.67 -9.73
N ASP A 7 3.51 -3.93 -10.03
CA ASP A 7 3.51 -2.48 -9.95
C ASP A 7 2.97 -2.10 -8.58
N ILE A 8 3.83 -1.50 -7.76
CA ILE A 8 3.54 -1.20 -6.35
C ILE A 8 3.58 0.31 -6.14
N CYS A 9 2.57 0.83 -5.47
CA CYS A 9 2.48 2.22 -5.07
C CYS A 9 2.63 2.30 -3.55
N ILE A 10 3.57 3.12 -3.08
CA ILE A 10 3.78 3.36 -1.65
C ILE A 10 3.35 4.80 -1.34
N ILE A 11 2.46 4.95 -0.38
CA ILE A 11 1.97 6.27 0.04
C ILE A 11 2.25 6.46 1.52
N ASP A 12 3.19 7.33 1.86
CA ASP A 12 3.58 7.59 3.25
C ASP A 12 4.24 8.96 3.30
N ASP A 13 3.82 9.82 4.23
CA ASP A 13 4.38 11.15 4.34
C ASP A 13 5.80 11.17 4.92
N GLU A 14 6.29 10.04 5.42
CA GLU A 14 7.67 9.91 5.87
C GLU A 14 8.57 9.51 4.69
N VAL A 15 9.37 10.46 4.21
CA VAL A 15 10.25 10.24 3.05
C VAL A 15 11.20 9.05 3.28
N VAL A 16 11.70 8.90 4.50
CA VAL A 16 12.63 7.80 4.83
C VAL A 16 11.97 6.44 4.64
N VAL A 17 10.70 6.31 5.03
CA VAL A 17 9.95 5.06 4.85
C VAL A 17 9.80 4.76 3.37
N CYS A 18 9.41 5.75 2.58
CA CYS A 18 9.27 5.59 1.13
C CYS A 18 10.56 5.13 0.47
N LYS A 19 11.67 5.76 0.81
CA LYS A 19 12.97 5.41 0.23
C LYS A 19 13.39 3.99 0.60
N ARG A 20 13.23 3.63 1.87
CA ARG A 20 13.60 2.30 2.34
C ARG A 20 12.81 1.21 1.64
N LEU A 21 11.50 1.40 1.55
CA LEU A 21 10.64 0.42 0.91
C LEU A 21 10.87 0.34 -0.60
N GLN A 22 11.10 1.49 -1.24
CA GLN A 22 11.41 1.51 -2.67
C GLN A 22 12.68 0.72 -2.97
N GLN A 23 13.71 0.90 -2.17
CA GLN A 23 14.96 0.17 -2.35
C GLN A 23 14.79 -1.33 -2.12
N TYR A 24 14.12 -1.68 -1.04
CA TYR A 24 13.94 -3.09 -0.68
C TYR A 24 13.11 -3.83 -1.73
N LEU A 25 11.96 -3.27 -2.10
CA LEU A 25 11.07 -3.91 -3.06
C LEU A 25 11.61 -3.85 -4.48
N GLY A 26 12.39 -2.82 -4.81
CA GLY A 26 13.07 -2.74 -6.09
C GLY A 26 14.09 -3.85 -6.27
N LYS A 27 14.78 -4.23 -5.19
CA LYS A 27 15.71 -5.37 -5.23
C LYS A 27 14.98 -6.68 -5.47
N ALA A 28 13.72 -6.77 -5.08
CA ALA A 28 12.87 -7.92 -5.35
C ALA A 28 12.28 -7.88 -6.77
N LYS A 29 12.73 -6.95 -7.62
CA LYS A 29 12.37 -6.80 -9.02
C LYS A 29 10.97 -6.23 -9.27
N HIS A 30 10.36 -5.61 -8.27
CA HIS A 30 9.09 -4.92 -8.46
C HIS A 30 9.32 -3.49 -8.97
N ASN A 31 8.33 -2.97 -9.69
CA ASN A 31 8.28 -1.55 -10.05
C ASN A 31 7.60 -0.79 -8.93
N VAL A 32 8.32 0.12 -8.29
CA VAL A 32 7.82 0.82 -7.11
C VAL A 32 7.78 2.32 -7.37
N GLU A 33 6.61 2.91 -7.17
CA GLU A 33 6.43 4.35 -7.22
C GLU A 33 5.99 4.82 -5.85
N THR A 34 6.59 5.92 -5.36
CA THR A 34 6.30 6.42 -4.02
C THR A 34 5.69 7.81 -4.09
N PHE A 35 4.80 8.07 -3.14
CA PHE A 35 4.16 9.38 -2.97
C PHE A 35 4.23 9.74 -1.50
N VAL A 36 4.66 10.96 -1.21
CA VAL A 36 4.71 11.48 0.17
C VAL A 36 3.50 12.34 0.51
N ASP A 37 2.61 12.50 -0.46
CA ASP A 37 1.42 13.33 -0.36
C ASP A 37 0.24 12.58 -0.96
N SER A 38 -0.83 12.47 -0.20
CA SER A 38 -2.01 11.70 -0.63
C SER A 38 -2.73 12.33 -1.83
N THR A 39 -2.71 13.65 -1.95
CA THR A 39 -3.34 14.32 -3.09
C THR A 39 -2.66 13.93 -4.41
N THR A 40 -1.32 13.96 -4.41
CA THR A 40 -0.55 13.55 -5.59
C THR A 40 -0.73 12.05 -5.86
N ALA A 41 -0.81 11.26 -4.79
CA ALA A 41 -1.03 9.83 -4.91
C ALA A 41 -2.37 9.51 -5.60
N LEU A 42 -3.43 10.22 -5.23
CA LEU A 42 -4.74 10.00 -5.86
C LEU A 42 -4.71 10.29 -7.36
N LYS A 43 -3.97 11.33 -7.77
CA LYS A 43 -3.78 11.60 -9.19
C LYS A 43 -3.07 10.45 -9.89
N GLY A 44 -2.01 9.93 -9.28
CA GLY A 44 -1.28 8.79 -9.81
C GLY A 44 -2.17 7.56 -9.95
N LEU A 45 -3.03 7.33 -8.96
CA LEU A 45 -3.96 6.20 -8.98
C LEU A 45 -5.03 6.35 -10.07
N ASP A 46 -5.38 7.57 -10.42
CA ASP A 46 -6.33 7.81 -11.51
C ASP A 46 -5.69 7.63 -12.89
N GLU A 47 -4.38 7.91 -12.98
CA GLU A 47 -3.67 7.86 -14.26
C GLU A 47 -3.21 6.46 -14.63
N ARG A 48 -3.02 5.58 -13.64
CA ARG A 48 -2.57 4.22 -13.93
C ARG A 48 -3.05 3.27 -12.83
N LYS A 49 -3.11 2.00 -13.19
CA LYS A 49 -3.45 0.93 -12.26
C LYS A 49 -2.19 0.38 -11.60
N PHE A 50 -2.25 0.13 -10.30
CA PHE A 50 -1.22 -0.59 -9.56
C PHE A 50 -1.77 -1.94 -9.12
N ASP A 51 -0.88 -2.92 -9.00
CA ASP A 51 -1.26 -4.23 -8.47
C ASP A 51 -1.45 -4.18 -6.97
N VAL A 52 -0.57 -3.45 -6.28
CA VAL A 52 -0.59 -3.32 -4.82
C VAL A 52 -0.39 -1.85 -4.46
N VAL A 53 -1.19 -1.37 -3.52
CA VAL A 53 -1.00 -0.05 -2.92
C VAL A 53 -0.75 -0.25 -1.43
N VAL A 54 0.37 0.30 -0.94
CA VAL A 54 0.69 0.31 0.48
C VAL A 54 0.53 1.75 0.96
N THR A 55 -0.39 2.00 1.87
CA THR A 55 -0.66 3.36 2.33
C THR A 55 -0.68 3.47 3.84
N ASP A 56 -0.06 4.54 4.35
CA ASP A 56 -0.24 4.93 5.74
C ASP A 56 -1.67 5.42 5.92
N ILE A 57 -2.24 5.21 7.10
CA ILE A 57 -3.58 5.68 7.40
C ILE A 57 -3.56 7.15 7.79
N ARG A 58 -2.61 7.54 8.65
CA ARG A 58 -2.52 8.91 9.14
C ARG A 58 -1.62 9.77 8.27
N MET A 59 -2.24 10.67 7.51
CA MET A 59 -1.57 11.64 6.65
C MET A 59 -2.31 12.97 6.75
N ASP A 60 -1.60 14.07 6.41
CA ASP A 60 -2.09 15.42 6.69
C ASP A 60 -3.38 15.80 5.96
N ASN A 61 -3.49 15.52 4.68
CA ASN A 61 -4.63 15.98 3.89
C ASN A 61 -5.74 14.92 3.77
N ILE A 62 -5.45 13.89 3.02
CA ILE A 62 -6.38 12.79 2.79
C ILE A 62 -5.81 11.58 3.50
N ASP A 63 -6.57 10.98 4.41
CA ASP A 63 -6.06 9.82 5.14
C ASP A 63 -6.13 8.55 4.28
N GLY A 64 -5.46 7.50 4.79
CA GLY A 64 -5.37 6.23 4.06
C GLY A 64 -6.72 5.54 3.87
N MET A 65 -7.69 5.78 4.75
CA MET A 65 -9.03 5.22 4.58
C MET A 65 -9.73 5.84 3.37
N GLU A 66 -9.52 7.13 3.13
CA GLU A 66 -10.05 7.78 1.94
C GLU A 66 -9.38 7.27 0.68
N VAL A 67 -8.07 7.02 0.74
CA VAL A 67 -7.34 6.41 -0.38
C VAL A 67 -7.92 5.03 -0.68
N LEU A 68 -8.16 4.23 0.35
CA LEU A 68 -8.76 2.91 0.20
C LEU A 68 -10.14 3.00 -0.47
N ASN A 69 -11.00 3.91 0.00
CA ASN A 69 -12.31 4.11 -0.58
C ASN A 69 -12.22 4.48 -2.06
N HIS A 70 -11.27 5.35 -2.40
CA HIS A 70 -11.05 5.78 -3.79
C HIS A 70 -10.71 4.58 -4.69
N ILE A 71 -9.81 3.73 -4.23
CA ILE A 71 -9.39 2.54 -4.98
C ILE A 71 -10.55 1.57 -5.15
N ILE A 72 -11.29 1.32 -4.07
CA ILE A 72 -12.42 0.38 -4.10
C ILE A 72 -13.50 0.89 -5.06
N LYS A 73 -13.78 2.19 -5.07
CA LYS A 73 -14.78 2.77 -5.97
C LYS A 73 -14.40 2.66 -7.44
N LYS A 74 -13.11 2.64 -7.75
CA LYS A 74 -12.66 2.45 -9.13
C LYS A 74 -12.96 1.04 -9.64
N GLY A 75 -13.15 0.09 -8.73
CA GLY A 75 -13.47 -1.29 -9.12
C GLY A 75 -12.29 -2.10 -9.64
N ASP A 76 -11.07 -1.60 -9.50
CA ASP A 76 -9.88 -2.33 -9.89
C ASP A 76 -9.58 -3.43 -8.86
N ASP A 77 -8.85 -4.47 -9.29
CA ASP A 77 -8.44 -5.58 -8.42
C ASP A 77 -7.20 -5.25 -7.58
N THR A 78 -6.89 -3.98 -7.42
CA THR A 78 -5.74 -3.53 -6.65
C THR A 78 -5.85 -3.99 -5.19
N LYS A 79 -4.78 -4.63 -4.70
CA LYS A 79 -4.71 -5.05 -3.29
C LYS A 79 -4.17 -3.90 -2.47
N VAL A 80 -4.90 -3.49 -1.45
CA VAL A 80 -4.50 -2.37 -0.59
C VAL A 80 -4.03 -2.91 0.75
N ILE A 81 -2.80 -2.56 1.12
CA ILE A 81 -2.20 -2.90 2.41
C ILE A 81 -2.10 -1.61 3.21
N MET A 82 -2.74 -1.60 4.37
CA MET A 82 -2.73 -0.43 5.26
C MET A 82 -1.60 -0.54 6.26
N ILE A 83 -0.90 0.56 6.50
CA ILE A 83 0.15 0.62 7.52
C ILE A 83 -0.10 1.80 8.44
N THR A 84 0.20 1.66 9.73
CA THR A 84 0.03 2.76 10.69
C THR A 84 0.76 2.50 12.00
N GLY A 85 1.24 3.57 12.64
CA GLY A 85 1.76 3.52 14.00
C GLY A 85 0.67 3.56 15.07
N TYR A 86 -0.57 3.79 14.66
CA TYR A 86 -1.72 3.91 15.57
C TYR A 86 -2.67 2.74 15.40
N ALA A 87 -2.11 1.53 15.32
CA ALA A 87 -2.88 0.32 15.10
C ALA A 87 -3.75 -0.01 16.31
N THR A 88 -5.06 -0.06 16.09
CA THR A 88 -6.03 -0.55 17.07
C THR A 88 -6.89 -1.60 16.39
N ILE A 89 -7.56 -2.41 17.21
CA ILE A 89 -8.48 -3.43 16.68
C ILE A 89 -9.58 -2.76 15.85
N GLU A 90 -10.09 -1.63 16.33
CA GLU A 90 -11.17 -0.89 15.64
C GLU A 90 -10.71 -0.40 14.27
N ILE A 91 -9.51 0.16 14.17
CA ILE A 91 -8.98 0.66 12.91
C ILE A 91 -8.73 -0.50 11.94
N ALA A 92 -8.16 -1.60 12.42
CA ALA A 92 -7.92 -2.78 11.59
C ALA A 92 -9.23 -3.36 11.04
N ARG A 93 -10.26 -3.44 11.88
CA ARG A 93 -11.57 -3.94 11.47
C ARG A 93 -12.24 -3.01 10.47
N GLU A 94 -12.10 -1.70 10.66
CA GLU A 94 -12.63 -0.73 9.71
C GLU A 94 -11.98 -0.87 8.34
N ALA A 95 -10.64 -0.99 8.31
CA ALA A 95 -9.92 -1.17 7.06
C ALA A 95 -10.35 -2.45 6.34
N GLU A 96 -10.44 -3.56 7.08
CA GLU A 96 -10.87 -4.83 6.53
C GLU A 96 -12.29 -4.75 5.97
N ALA A 97 -13.20 -4.14 6.74
CA ALA A 97 -14.59 -3.99 6.31
C ALA A 97 -14.72 -3.14 5.05
N LYS A 98 -13.79 -2.21 4.83
CA LYS A 98 -13.78 -1.36 3.64
C LYS A 98 -13.04 -1.97 2.46
N GLY A 99 -12.50 -3.17 2.62
CA GLY A 99 -11.90 -3.91 1.52
C GLY A 99 -10.37 -3.94 1.48
N ALA A 100 -9.69 -3.53 2.55
CA ALA A 100 -8.25 -3.66 2.61
C ALA A 100 -7.84 -5.13 2.57
N TYR A 101 -6.75 -5.40 1.86
CA TYR A 101 -6.23 -6.77 1.77
C TYR A 101 -5.58 -7.20 3.09
N ASP A 102 -4.82 -6.32 3.70
CA ASP A 102 -4.16 -6.60 4.97
C ASP A 102 -3.81 -5.30 5.68
N PHE A 103 -3.32 -5.43 6.90
CA PHE A 103 -3.02 -4.33 7.80
C PHE A 103 -1.74 -4.65 8.56
N ILE A 104 -0.77 -3.72 8.55
CA ILE A 104 0.51 -3.89 9.24
C ILE A 104 0.73 -2.72 10.17
N SER A 105 1.10 -2.99 11.43
CA SER A 105 1.41 -1.91 12.38
C SER A 105 2.90 -1.52 12.30
N LYS A 106 3.16 -0.23 12.46
CA LYS A 106 4.52 0.29 12.60
C LYS A 106 4.98 0.15 14.05
N PRO A 107 6.25 -0.11 14.30
CA PRO A 107 7.30 -0.33 13.33
C PRO A 107 7.24 -1.75 12.75
N PHE A 108 7.63 -1.90 11.49
CA PHE A 108 7.70 -3.20 10.85
C PHE A 108 9.02 -3.29 10.07
N ARG A 109 9.43 -4.51 9.75
CA ARG A 109 10.60 -4.74 8.92
C ARG A 109 10.16 -4.80 7.45
N PRO A 110 11.00 -4.35 6.51
CA PRO A 110 10.64 -4.45 5.09
C PRO A 110 10.28 -5.87 4.66
N GLN A 111 10.93 -6.89 5.22
CA GLN A 111 10.60 -8.28 4.91
C GLN A 111 9.21 -8.69 5.39
N ASP A 112 8.68 -8.06 6.44
CA ASP A 112 7.32 -8.32 6.89
C ASP A 112 6.31 -7.86 5.82
N LEU A 113 6.55 -6.69 5.26
CA LEU A 113 5.73 -6.18 4.16
C LEU A 113 5.89 -7.05 2.92
N GLN A 114 7.11 -7.49 2.62
CA GLN A 114 7.36 -8.36 1.47
C GLN A 114 6.53 -9.65 1.56
N GLU A 115 6.42 -10.23 2.74
CA GLU A 115 5.61 -11.45 2.93
C GLU A 115 4.14 -11.20 2.58
N VAL A 116 3.60 -10.05 2.98
CA VAL A 116 2.21 -9.70 2.65
C VAL A 116 2.06 -9.48 1.15
N ILE A 117 3.02 -8.81 0.54
CA ILE A 117 3.01 -8.58 -0.92
C ILE A 117 3.09 -9.89 -1.67
N ASP A 118 3.93 -10.83 -1.21
CA ASP A 118 4.04 -12.15 -1.84
C ASP A 118 2.72 -12.92 -1.78
N ARG A 119 1.99 -12.82 -0.66
CA ARG A 119 0.67 -13.43 -0.54
C ARG A 119 -0.33 -12.76 -1.48
N ALA A 120 -0.29 -11.43 -1.55
CA ALA A 120 -1.18 -10.67 -2.44
C ALA A 120 -0.93 -11.06 -3.90
N ALA A 121 0.33 -11.27 -4.26
CA ALA A 121 0.71 -11.64 -5.63
C ALA A 121 0.05 -12.95 -6.08
N LYS A 122 -0.15 -13.88 -5.15
CA LYS A 122 -0.80 -15.17 -5.46
C LYS A 122 -2.29 -14.98 -5.78
N ASP A 123 -2.90 -13.92 -5.28
CA ASP A 123 -4.31 -13.61 -5.50
C ASP A 123 -4.52 -12.68 -6.71
N ILE A 124 -3.45 -12.31 -7.39
CA ILE A 124 -3.49 -11.46 -8.59
C ILE A 124 -3.26 -12.33 -9.81
N ASP A 125 -4.16 -12.24 -10.76
CA ASP A 125 -4.06 -13.01 -12.02
C ASP A 125 -3.12 -12.38 -13.04
#